data_7cb04c946da677e4f1d976ed580a7fc7
#
_entry.id   7cb04c946da677e4f1d976ed580a7fc7
#
_cell.length_a   1.000
_cell.length_b   1.000
_cell.length_c   1.000
_cell.angle_alpha   90.00
_cell.angle_beta   90.00
_cell.angle_gamma   90.00
#
_symmetry.space_group_name_H-M   'P 1'
#
loop_
_entity.id
_entity.type
_entity.pdbx_description
1 polymer ?
#
loop_
_entity_poly.entity_id
_entity_poly.type
_entity_poly.pdbx_seq_one_letter_code
_entity_poly.pdbx_strand_id
1 'polypeptide(L)'
;WIAKGDGINEDLKHAQDPVSNHGISDAIVDHGTGINAIDNAIGDLYKTGYMHNHMRMYVASVACNIAQSHWLTPARWMYYHLLDGDWASNALSWQWVAGSNANKKYYANQDNINKYFNSSQKQTFLDVDYEQFGTLAIPEVLTEVSDFDSQTKLTDTADILLERDKKTLVYNYYNLDPDWHADEEVQRVLLLEPSFFKTYPVSQKCIDFIMQLANNIAGIQILVAEFESLTQQVDPA
;
A
#
# COMPACT_ATOMS: atom_id res chain seq x y z
N TRP A 1 14.15 9.42 4.11
CA TRP A 1 13.60 9.06 2.80
C TRP A 1 14.01 10.01 1.69
N ILE A 2 13.68 11.28 1.79
CA ILE A 2 14.01 12.33 0.78
C ILE A 2 15.49 12.28 0.37
N ALA A 3 16.40 11.98 1.31
CA ALA A 3 17.83 11.85 1.02
C ALA A 3 18.23 10.56 0.27
N LYS A 4 17.32 9.59 0.14
CA LYS A 4 17.56 8.30 -0.54
C LYS A 4 16.99 8.25 -1.96
N GLY A 5 16.21 9.23 -2.40
CA GLY A 5 15.55 9.25 -3.71
C GLY A 5 14.72 7.99 -3.95
N ASP A 6 14.93 7.32 -5.08
CA ASP A 6 14.19 6.10 -5.46
C ASP A 6 14.54 4.85 -4.64
N GLY A 7 15.50 4.95 -3.71
CA GLY A 7 15.93 3.84 -2.85
C GLY A 7 14.82 3.23 -1.97
N ILE A 8 13.63 3.84 -1.94
CA ILE A 8 12.44 3.25 -1.30
C ILE A 8 11.95 1.97 -2.01
N ASN A 9 12.31 1.77 -3.27
CA ASN A 9 11.97 0.60 -4.06
C ASN A 9 13.08 -0.47 -4.06
N GLU A 10 14.16 -0.24 -3.30
CA GLU A 10 15.32 -1.12 -3.21
C GLU A 10 15.53 -1.58 -1.76
N ASP A 11 16.31 -2.62 -1.57
CA ASP A 11 16.72 -3.08 -0.25
C ASP A 11 17.59 -2.04 0.46
N LEU A 12 17.13 -1.52 1.60
CA LEU A 12 17.74 -0.33 2.21
C LEU A 12 19.07 -0.57 2.92
N LYS A 13 19.20 -1.69 3.63
CA LYS A 13 20.37 -1.98 4.45
C LYS A 13 21.07 -3.27 4.03
N HIS A 14 20.28 -4.28 3.73
CA HIS A 14 20.75 -5.61 3.40
C HIS A 14 19.90 -6.17 2.27
N ALA A 15 20.50 -6.91 1.37
CA ALA A 15 19.73 -7.73 0.43
C ALA A 15 18.82 -8.68 1.20
N GLN A 16 17.56 -8.79 0.78
CA GLN A 16 16.67 -9.80 1.35
C GLN A 16 17.18 -11.19 0.97
N ASP A 17 17.34 -12.08 1.95
CA ASP A 17 17.83 -13.45 1.76
C ASP A 17 17.13 -14.42 2.74
N PRO A 18 16.64 -15.60 2.26
CA PRO A 18 16.55 -16.01 0.86
C PRO A 18 15.43 -15.31 0.10
N VAL A 19 15.59 -15.21 -1.22
CA VAL A 19 14.54 -14.83 -2.18
C VAL A 19 14.47 -15.93 -3.23
N SER A 20 13.31 -16.58 -3.36
CA SER A 20 13.06 -17.63 -4.35
C SER A 20 12.29 -17.11 -5.57
N ASN A 21 11.57 -16.00 -5.44
CA ASN A 21 10.80 -15.38 -6.50
C ASN A 21 10.61 -13.87 -6.26
N HIS A 22 10.17 -13.15 -7.30
CA HIS A 22 9.87 -11.70 -7.25
C HIS A 22 8.39 -11.39 -7.43
N GLY A 23 7.53 -12.40 -7.48
CA GLY A 23 6.07 -12.26 -7.54
C GLY A 23 5.41 -12.30 -6.17
N ILE A 24 4.13 -12.59 -6.15
CA ILE A 24 3.34 -12.84 -4.94
C ILE A 24 2.65 -14.19 -5.07
N SER A 25 2.58 -14.97 -3.98
CA SER A 25 1.87 -16.24 -3.98
C SER A 25 0.38 -16.04 -4.29
N ASP A 26 -0.14 -16.84 -5.22
CA ASP A 26 -1.55 -16.81 -5.62
C ASP A 26 -2.47 -17.09 -4.43
N ALA A 27 -2.07 -17.99 -3.53
CA ALA A 27 -2.82 -18.25 -2.30
C ALA A 27 -2.97 -17.02 -1.40
N ILE A 28 -2.02 -16.09 -1.41
CA ILE A 28 -2.16 -14.82 -0.68
C ILE A 28 -3.16 -13.93 -1.40
N VAL A 29 -3.04 -13.78 -2.72
CA VAL A 29 -3.94 -12.94 -3.52
C VAL A 29 -5.37 -13.47 -3.45
N ASP A 30 -5.56 -14.78 -3.53
CA ASP A 30 -6.86 -15.43 -3.52
C ASP A 30 -7.42 -15.69 -2.10
N HIS A 31 -6.76 -15.16 -1.05
CA HIS A 31 -7.07 -15.40 0.36
C HIS A 31 -7.35 -16.87 0.69
N GLY A 32 -6.48 -17.73 0.18
CA GLY A 32 -6.54 -19.19 0.25
C GLY A 32 -5.30 -19.82 0.88
N THR A 33 -4.62 -19.12 1.79
CA THR A 33 -3.40 -19.62 2.47
C THR A 33 -3.65 -20.82 3.38
N GLY A 34 -4.92 -21.04 3.75
CA GLY A 34 -5.32 -22.03 4.74
C GLY A 34 -5.13 -21.55 6.19
N ILE A 35 -4.77 -20.28 6.40
CA ILE A 35 -4.71 -19.64 7.72
C ILE A 35 -5.90 -18.70 7.84
N ASN A 36 -6.94 -19.15 8.51
CA ASN A 36 -8.24 -18.47 8.55
C ASN A 36 -8.16 -16.97 8.89
N ALA A 37 -7.32 -16.61 9.85
CA ALA A 37 -7.18 -15.21 10.26
C ALA A 37 -6.55 -14.34 9.16
N ILE A 38 -5.60 -14.87 8.41
CA ILE A 38 -4.96 -14.19 7.27
C ILE A 38 -5.95 -14.09 6.12
N ASP A 39 -6.58 -15.21 5.74
CA ASP A 39 -7.51 -15.28 4.61
C ASP A 39 -8.72 -14.34 4.82
N ASN A 40 -9.28 -14.32 6.03
CA ASN A 40 -10.35 -13.38 6.39
C ASN A 40 -9.89 -11.92 6.29
N ALA A 41 -8.69 -11.60 6.78
CA ALA A 41 -8.17 -10.24 6.75
C ALA A 41 -7.86 -9.75 5.33
N ILE A 42 -7.43 -10.62 4.43
CA ILE A 42 -7.26 -10.30 3.02
C ILE A 42 -8.62 -10.09 2.35
N GLY A 43 -9.61 -10.95 2.63
CA GLY A 43 -10.98 -10.76 2.17
C GLY A 43 -11.57 -9.43 2.67
N ASP A 44 -11.34 -9.05 3.93
CA ASP A 44 -11.74 -7.76 4.48
C ASP A 44 -11.01 -6.58 3.83
N LEU A 45 -9.71 -6.71 3.53
CA LEU A 45 -8.96 -5.72 2.77
C LEU A 45 -9.62 -5.45 1.41
N TYR A 46 -9.95 -6.50 0.66
CA TYR A 46 -10.61 -6.34 -0.62
C TYR A 46 -12.01 -5.72 -0.50
N LYS A 47 -12.72 -6.03 0.56
CA LYS A 47 -14.06 -5.51 0.80
C LYS A 47 -14.06 -4.07 1.30
N THR A 48 -13.17 -3.73 2.23
CA THR A 48 -13.21 -2.47 2.98
C THR A 48 -12.07 -1.50 2.66
N GLY A 49 -10.97 -1.98 2.08
CA GLY A 49 -9.73 -1.21 1.90
C GLY A 49 -8.92 -1.03 3.19
N TYR A 50 -9.23 -1.80 4.24
CA TYR A 50 -8.54 -1.72 5.53
C TYR A 50 -8.05 -3.10 5.97
N MET A 51 -6.86 -3.13 6.56
CA MET A 51 -6.30 -4.28 7.27
C MET A 51 -5.62 -3.81 8.55
N HIS A 52 -5.91 -4.48 9.66
CA HIS A 52 -5.27 -4.18 10.95
C HIS A 52 -3.74 -4.28 10.86
N ASN A 53 -3.01 -3.35 11.47
CA ASN A 53 -1.56 -3.23 11.33
C ASN A 53 -0.79 -4.53 11.67
N HIS A 54 -1.14 -5.24 12.75
CA HIS A 54 -0.53 -6.53 13.07
C HIS A 54 -0.72 -7.57 11.94
N MET A 55 -1.90 -7.57 11.30
CA MET A 55 -2.18 -8.50 10.23
C MET A 55 -1.37 -8.18 8.97
N ARG A 56 -1.13 -6.89 8.67
CA ARG A 56 -0.21 -6.49 7.58
C ARG A 56 1.17 -7.10 7.77
N MET A 57 1.69 -7.12 9.01
CA MET A 57 2.97 -7.74 9.33
C MET A 57 2.94 -9.27 9.19
N TYR A 58 1.82 -9.92 9.52
CA TYR A 58 1.68 -11.36 9.37
C TYR A 58 1.60 -11.78 7.91
N VAL A 59 0.84 -11.06 7.10
CA VAL A 59 0.80 -11.26 5.64
C VAL A 59 2.19 -11.06 5.04
N ALA A 60 2.89 -9.99 5.43
CA ALA A 60 4.25 -9.73 4.97
C ALA A 60 5.23 -10.85 5.39
N SER A 61 5.08 -11.39 6.61
CA SER A 61 5.89 -12.52 7.08
C SER A 61 5.63 -13.78 6.25
N VAL A 62 4.39 -14.09 5.94
CA VAL A 62 4.05 -15.25 5.08
C VAL A 62 4.62 -15.05 3.68
N ALA A 63 4.43 -13.89 3.07
CA ALA A 63 4.91 -13.62 1.72
C ALA A 63 6.46 -13.63 1.64
N CYS A 64 7.13 -12.88 2.52
CA CYS A 64 8.58 -12.68 2.41
C CYS A 64 9.41 -13.79 3.04
N ASN A 65 8.96 -14.34 4.17
CA ASN A 65 9.80 -15.22 4.99
C ASN A 65 9.40 -16.69 4.90
N ILE A 66 8.17 -16.99 4.50
CA ILE A 66 7.68 -18.36 4.29
C ILE A 66 7.63 -18.71 2.81
N ALA A 67 6.96 -17.91 1.98
CA ALA A 67 6.92 -18.08 0.51
C ALA A 67 8.21 -17.61 -0.18
N GLN A 68 9.10 -16.92 0.55
CA GLN A 68 10.38 -16.39 0.05
C GLN A 68 10.23 -15.49 -1.18
N SER A 69 9.13 -14.75 -1.27
CA SER A 69 8.96 -13.69 -2.27
C SER A 69 9.77 -12.46 -1.89
N HIS A 70 10.40 -11.81 -2.87
CA HIS A 70 10.97 -10.48 -2.64
C HIS A 70 9.86 -9.51 -2.20
N TRP A 71 10.14 -8.67 -1.22
CA TRP A 71 9.14 -7.83 -0.53
C TRP A 71 8.39 -6.86 -1.46
N LEU A 72 8.99 -6.42 -2.55
CA LEU A 72 8.50 -5.28 -3.35
C LEU A 72 7.14 -5.54 -4.00
N THR A 73 6.97 -6.66 -4.70
CA THR A 73 5.72 -7.01 -5.38
C THR A 73 4.55 -7.22 -4.40
N PRO A 74 4.69 -8.02 -3.32
CA PRO A 74 3.64 -8.15 -2.32
C PRO A 74 3.33 -6.83 -1.58
N ALA A 75 4.32 -5.97 -1.36
CA ALA A 75 4.11 -4.65 -0.77
C ALA A 75 3.29 -3.74 -1.69
N ARG A 76 3.55 -3.76 -3.00
CA ARG A 76 2.75 -3.04 -4.02
C ARG A 76 1.32 -3.54 -4.08
N TRP A 77 1.13 -4.86 -4.03
CA TRP A 77 -0.19 -5.47 -3.95
C TRP A 77 -0.98 -4.95 -2.74
N MET A 78 -0.39 -4.96 -1.56
CA MET A 78 -1.07 -4.48 -0.35
C MET A 78 -1.38 -2.99 -0.42
N TYR A 79 -0.41 -2.17 -0.83
CA TYR A 79 -0.57 -0.73 -1.02
C TYR A 79 -1.72 -0.39 -1.97
N TYR A 80 -1.83 -1.13 -3.08
CA TYR A 80 -2.88 -0.94 -4.08
C TYR A 80 -4.30 -1.00 -3.50
N HIS A 81 -4.51 -1.81 -2.46
CA HIS A 81 -5.83 -2.02 -1.86
C HIS A 81 -6.12 -1.17 -0.62
N LEU A 82 -5.09 -0.56 0.00
CA LEU A 82 -5.24 0.17 1.26
C LEU A 82 -5.77 1.59 1.05
N LEU A 83 -6.89 1.94 1.69
CA LEU A 83 -7.42 3.33 1.71
C LEU A 83 -6.52 4.28 2.50
N ASP A 84 -5.82 3.78 3.51
CA ASP A 84 -4.85 4.51 4.34
C ASP A 84 -3.40 4.25 3.89
N GLY A 85 -3.21 3.82 2.64
CA GLY A 85 -1.90 3.45 2.12
C GLY A 85 -0.98 4.65 1.94
N ASP A 86 0.17 4.64 2.63
CA ASP A 86 1.34 5.47 2.35
C ASP A 86 2.47 4.57 1.86
N TRP A 87 2.96 4.84 0.63
CA TRP A 87 3.95 3.94 0.02
C TRP A 87 5.23 3.84 0.84
N ALA A 88 5.72 4.96 1.38
CA ALA A 88 6.95 4.98 2.15
C ALA A 88 6.83 4.14 3.43
N SER A 89 5.76 4.34 4.19
CA SER A 89 5.49 3.57 5.42
C SER A 89 5.27 2.09 5.12
N ASN A 90 4.52 1.77 4.06
CA ASN A 90 4.25 0.40 3.66
C ASN A 90 5.54 -0.32 3.24
N ALA A 91 6.32 0.26 2.33
CA ALA A 91 7.58 -0.31 1.86
C ALA A 91 8.58 -0.52 3.00
N LEU A 92 8.71 0.43 3.93
CA LEU A 92 9.57 0.28 5.10
C LEU A 92 9.13 -0.86 6.02
N SER A 93 7.83 -0.99 6.25
CA SER A 93 7.28 -2.05 7.10
C SER A 93 7.53 -3.42 6.49
N TRP A 94 7.34 -3.57 5.18
CA TRP A 94 7.64 -4.80 4.46
C TRP A 94 9.12 -5.16 4.51
N GLN A 95 10.01 -4.20 4.26
CA GLN A 95 11.45 -4.38 4.36
C GLN A 95 11.89 -4.74 5.79
N TRP A 96 11.24 -4.15 6.79
CA TRP A 96 11.52 -4.51 8.18
C TRP A 96 11.14 -5.96 8.47
N VAL A 97 9.98 -6.42 8.03
CA VAL A 97 9.54 -7.82 8.17
C VAL A 97 10.47 -8.78 7.41
N ALA A 98 10.83 -8.43 6.18
CA ALA A 98 11.70 -9.23 5.31
C ALA A 98 13.16 -9.28 5.78
N GLY A 99 13.58 -8.39 6.67
CA GLY A 99 14.96 -8.28 7.16
C GLY A 99 15.87 -7.39 6.32
N SER A 100 15.40 -6.81 5.19
CA SER A 100 16.24 -5.93 4.37
C SER A 100 16.45 -4.54 4.99
N ASN A 101 15.60 -4.14 5.95
CA ASN A 101 15.75 -2.93 6.75
C ASN A 101 15.82 -3.22 8.26
N ALA A 102 16.13 -4.43 8.67
CA ALA A 102 16.26 -4.85 10.06
C ALA A 102 17.43 -5.83 10.21
N ASN A 103 17.86 -6.08 11.46
CA ASN A 103 18.94 -7.05 11.73
C ASN A 103 18.44 -8.50 11.74
N LYS A 104 17.14 -8.72 11.71
CA LYS A 104 16.51 -10.05 11.71
C LYS A 104 15.16 -9.99 11.00
N LYS A 105 14.74 -11.15 10.49
CA LYS A 105 13.38 -11.34 9.95
C LYS A 105 12.33 -11.36 11.06
N TYR A 106 11.15 -10.92 10.74
CA TYR A 106 9.99 -11.05 11.61
C TYR A 106 9.17 -12.28 11.21
N TYR A 107 8.88 -13.13 12.18
CA TYR A 107 7.99 -14.28 12.01
C TYR A 107 6.82 -14.20 12.98
N ALA A 108 5.67 -14.73 12.57
CA ALA A 108 4.53 -14.98 13.43
C ALA A 108 4.11 -16.43 13.28
N ASN A 109 4.15 -17.20 14.38
CA ASN A 109 3.65 -18.56 14.38
C ASN A 109 2.13 -18.60 14.64
N GLN A 110 1.52 -19.79 14.52
CA GLN A 110 0.07 -19.95 14.66
C GLN A 110 -0.42 -19.54 16.06
N ASP A 111 0.33 -19.82 17.12
CA ASP A 111 -0.05 -19.43 18.47
C ASP A 111 -0.08 -17.92 18.66
N ASN A 112 0.85 -17.19 18.03
CA ASN A 112 0.85 -15.74 18.04
C ASN A 112 -0.38 -15.17 17.32
N ILE A 113 -0.70 -15.71 16.13
CA ILE A 113 -1.91 -15.32 15.38
C ILE A 113 -3.16 -15.60 16.20
N ASN A 114 -3.28 -16.79 16.79
CA ASN A 114 -4.41 -17.18 17.61
C ASN A 114 -4.62 -16.22 18.79
N LYS A 115 -3.54 -15.85 19.47
CA LYS A 115 -3.57 -14.93 20.61
C LYS A 115 -4.11 -13.55 20.25
N TYR A 116 -3.67 -12.97 19.14
CA TYR A 116 -4.00 -11.59 18.79
C TYR A 116 -5.29 -11.45 17.97
N PHE A 117 -5.71 -12.52 17.31
CA PHE A 117 -6.93 -12.52 16.47
C PHE A 117 -8.05 -13.43 17.02
N ASN A 118 -7.95 -13.80 18.29
CA ASN A 118 -8.95 -14.60 19.01
C ASN A 118 -9.36 -15.85 18.22
N SER A 119 -8.38 -16.59 17.72
CA SER A 119 -8.56 -17.81 16.95
C SER A 119 -7.96 -19.00 17.72
N SER A 120 -8.28 -20.20 17.29
CA SER A 120 -7.78 -21.44 17.90
C SER A 120 -7.35 -22.46 16.85
N GLN A 121 -7.03 -21.99 15.64
CA GLN A 121 -6.61 -22.84 14.55
C GLN A 121 -5.30 -23.56 14.88
N LYS A 122 -5.18 -24.81 14.45
CA LYS A 122 -4.01 -25.66 14.63
C LYS A 122 -3.70 -26.41 13.34
N GLN A 123 -2.55 -27.05 13.29
CA GLN A 123 -2.09 -27.88 12.18
C GLN A 123 -1.93 -27.10 10.85
N THR A 124 -1.60 -25.82 10.93
CA THR A 124 -1.19 -25.04 9.77
C THR A 124 0.32 -25.12 9.57
N PHE A 125 0.83 -24.64 8.44
CA PHE A 125 2.27 -24.54 8.22
C PHE A 125 2.97 -23.53 9.15
N LEU A 126 2.21 -22.68 9.87
CA LEU A 126 2.72 -21.78 10.90
C LEU A 126 2.62 -22.38 12.32
N ASP A 127 2.07 -23.57 12.49
CA ASP A 127 1.95 -24.26 13.79
C ASP A 127 3.30 -24.94 14.15
N VAL A 128 4.33 -24.13 14.24
CA VAL A 128 5.71 -24.51 14.49
C VAL A 128 6.35 -23.58 15.52
N ASP A 129 7.42 -24.05 16.18
CA ASP A 129 8.21 -23.21 17.07
C ASP A 129 9.08 -22.21 16.26
N TYR A 130 9.43 -21.08 16.87
CA TYR A 130 10.19 -20.02 16.20
C TYR A 130 11.54 -20.47 15.63
N GLU A 131 12.19 -21.43 16.27
CA GLU A 131 13.47 -22.02 15.85
C GLU A 131 13.37 -22.79 14.54
N GLN A 132 12.19 -23.28 14.21
CA GLN A 132 11.95 -24.10 13.02
C GLN A 132 11.78 -23.27 11.74
N PHE A 133 11.43 -21.98 11.85
CA PHE A 133 11.21 -21.13 10.67
C PHE A 133 12.42 -21.04 9.75
N GLY A 134 13.64 -21.06 10.31
CA GLY A 134 14.88 -20.99 9.53
C GLY A 134 15.12 -22.19 8.59
N THR A 135 14.42 -23.31 8.83
CA THR A 135 14.54 -24.57 8.06
C THR A 135 13.24 -25.01 7.42
N LEU A 136 12.18 -24.21 7.55
CA LEU A 136 10.87 -24.53 6.99
C LEU A 136 10.95 -24.50 5.46
N ALA A 137 10.56 -25.59 4.81
CA ALA A 137 10.38 -25.60 3.37
C ALA A 137 9.19 -24.72 2.99
N ILE A 138 9.20 -24.16 1.78
CA ILE A 138 8.05 -23.40 1.27
C ILE A 138 6.84 -24.35 1.23
N PRO A 139 5.73 -24.03 1.93
CA PRO A 139 4.51 -24.84 1.87
C PRO A 139 3.97 -24.94 0.44
N GLU A 140 3.48 -26.12 0.06
CA GLU A 140 2.96 -26.38 -1.30
C GLU A 140 1.90 -25.35 -1.73
N VAL A 141 1.01 -24.96 -0.81
CA VAL A 141 -0.03 -23.94 -1.05
C VAL A 141 0.52 -22.56 -1.45
N LEU A 142 1.79 -22.25 -1.13
CA LEU A 142 2.43 -20.97 -1.42
C LEU A 142 3.36 -21.01 -2.64
N THR A 143 3.45 -22.14 -3.35
CA THR A 143 4.43 -22.31 -4.45
C THR A 143 4.01 -21.68 -5.76
N GLU A 144 2.71 -21.58 -6.03
CA GLU A 144 2.20 -20.89 -7.21
C GLU A 144 2.32 -19.38 -7.00
N VAL A 145 2.97 -18.71 -7.94
CA VAL A 145 3.36 -17.30 -7.85
C VAL A 145 3.07 -16.59 -9.14
N SER A 146 2.42 -15.41 -9.02
CA SER A 146 2.13 -14.53 -10.15
C SER A 146 2.77 -13.16 -9.97
N ASP A 147 2.99 -12.47 -11.09
CA ASP A 147 3.30 -11.05 -11.07
C ASP A 147 2.05 -10.25 -10.70
N PHE A 148 2.25 -9.16 -9.97
CA PHE A 148 1.17 -8.22 -9.69
C PHE A 148 1.32 -6.99 -10.59
N ASP A 149 0.58 -6.98 -11.69
CA ASP A 149 0.45 -5.81 -12.56
C ASP A 149 -0.84 -5.06 -12.22
N SER A 150 -0.70 -3.82 -11.82
CA SER A 150 -1.82 -2.98 -11.39
C SER A 150 -1.76 -1.61 -12.06
N GLN A 151 -2.93 -1.08 -12.36
CA GLN A 151 -3.07 0.23 -12.98
C GLN A 151 -4.16 1.02 -12.27
N THR A 152 -3.93 2.30 -12.09
CA THR A 152 -4.98 3.24 -11.66
C THR A 152 -5.69 3.79 -12.87
N LYS A 153 -7.02 3.75 -12.85
CA LYS A 153 -7.85 4.42 -13.87
C LYS A 153 -8.27 5.78 -13.33
N LEU A 154 -7.66 6.82 -13.86
CA LEU A 154 -8.11 8.19 -13.63
C LEU A 154 -9.14 8.54 -14.71
N THR A 155 -10.25 9.14 -14.31
CA THR A 155 -11.24 9.67 -15.25
C THR A 155 -10.82 11.10 -15.61
N ASP A 156 -10.81 11.42 -16.89
CA ASP A 156 -10.59 12.79 -17.34
C ASP A 156 -11.57 13.73 -16.63
N THR A 157 -11.05 14.83 -16.11
CA THR A 157 -11.84 15.85 -15.45
C THR A 157 -12.23 16.95 -16.43
N ALA A 158 -13.32 17.65 -16.14
CA ALA A 158 -13.67 18.86 -16.85
C ALA A 158 -12.58 19.94 -16.64
N ASP A 159 -12.52 20.89 -17.58
CA ASP A 159 -11.68 22.08 -17.40
C ASP A 159 -12.01 22.76 -16.08
N ILE A 160 -10.99 23.07 -15.29
CA ILE A 160 -11.15 23.83 -14.06
C ILE A 160 -11.05 25.34 -14.36
N LEU A 161 -11.77 26.12 -13.56
CA LEU A 161 -11.75 27.58 -13.68
C LEU A 161 -10.94 28.16 -12.54
N LEU A 162 -9.76 28.70 -12.85
CA LEU A 162 -8.87 29.33 -11.89
C LEU A 162 -8.73 30.83 -12.15
N GLU A 163 -8.86 31.60 -11.08
CA GLU A 163 -8.60 33.03 -11.07
C GLU A 163 -7.10 33.26 -10.82
N ARG A 164 -6.39 33.93 -11.73
CA ARG A 164 -4.93 34.09 -11.70
C ARG A 164 -4.42 34.82 -10.47
N ASP A 165 -5.16 35.82 -10.01
CA ASP A 165 -4.77 36.69 -8.89
C ASP A 165 -5.20 36.13 -7.52
N LYS A 166 -5.78 34.94 -7.49
CA LYS A 166 -6.29 34.33 -6.27
C LYS A 166 -5.36 33.22 -5.78
N LYS A 167 -5.07 33.23 -4.48
CA LYS A 167 -4.31 32.17 -3.82
C LYS A 167 -4.95 30.81 -4.10
N THR A 168 -4.15 29.86 -4.60
CA THR A 168 -4.58 28.48 -4.90
C THR A 168 -3.98 27.52 -3.90
N LEU A 169 -4.83 26.78 -3.19
CA LEU A 169 -4.42 25.63 -2.37
C LEU A 169 -4.48 24.36 -3.21
N VAL A 170 -3.35 23.67 -3.28
CA VAL A 170 -3.24 22.43 -3.99
C VAL A 170 -3.30 21.26 -3.00
N TYR A 171 -4.37 20.49 -3.09
CA TYR A 171 -4.53 19.24 -2.38
C TYR A 171 -3.98 18.10 -3.23
N ASN A 172 -3.41 17.12 -2.58
CA ASN A 172 -2.95 15.90 -3.23
C ASN A 172 -3.60 14.65 -2.60
N TYR A 173 -3.25 13.48 -3.08
CA TYR A 173 -3.76 12.19 -2.63
C TYR A 173 -3.67 11.97 -1.10
N TYR A 174 -2.69 12.57 -0.42
CA TYR A 174 -2.46 12.43 1.02
C TYR A 174 -2.96 13.60 1.86
N ASN A 175 -3.38 14.69 1.24
CA ASN A 175 -3.71 15.94 1.92
C ASN A 175 -5.12 16.39 1.53
N LEU A 176 -6.13 15.87 2.21
CA LEU A 176 -7.55 16.20 2.01
C LEU A 176 -8.18 16.64 3.33
N ASP A 177 -7.57 17.67 3.97
CA ASP A 177 -8.06 18.26 5.19
C ASP A 177 -9.07 19.37 4.88
N PRO A 178 -10.36 19.22 5.26
CA PRO A 178 -11.39 20.25 5.03
C PRO A 178 -11.15 21.53 5.85
N ASP A 179 -10.42 21.44 6.94
CA ASP A 179 -10.15 22.57 7.83
C ASP A 179 -8.91 23.37 7.42
N TRP A 180 -8.12 22.86 6.45
CA TRP A 180 -6.92 23.52 5.98
C TRP A 180 -7.24 24.85 5.28
N HIS A 181 -6.85 25.97 5.90
CA HIS A 181 -7.17 27.34 5.46
C HIS A 181 -8.69 27.57 5.22
N ALA A 182 -9.55 26.99 6.06
CA ALA A 182 -10.99 27.05 5.89
C ALA A 182 -11.54 28.49 5.95
N ASP A 183 -10.92 29.36 6.76
CA ASP A 183 -11.32 30.77 6.96
C ASP A 183 -10.75 31.73 5.90
N GLU A 184 -9.94 31.24 4.95
CA GLU A 184 -9.35 32.06 3.91
C GLU A 184 -10.16 32.02 2.61
N GLU A 185 -10.28 33.19 1.97
CA GLU A 185 -10.84 33.29 0.63
C GLU A 185 -9.82 32.83 -0.42
N VAL A 186 -9.84 31.54 -0.73
CA VAL A 186 -8.89 30.88 -1.63
C VAL A 186 -9.63 29.97 -2.60
N GLN A 187 -8.99 29.66 -3.71
CA GLN A 187 -9.45 28.56 -4.57
C GLN A 187 -8.74 27.27 -4.22
N ARG A 188 -9.41 26.15 -4.40
CA ARG A 188 -8.93 24.81 -3.99
C ARG A 188 -8.95 23.85 -5.15
N VAL A 189 -7.85 23.13 -5.34
CA VAL A 189 -7.69 22.13 -6.41
C VAL A 189 -7.18 20.84 -5.79
N LEU A 190 -7.91 19.75 -6.00
CA LEU A 190 -7.35 18.40 -5.84
C LEU A 190 -6.64 18.03 -7.13
N LEU A 191 -5.33 17.91 -7.07
CA LEU A 191 -4.49 17.50 -8.19
C LEU A 191 -4.23 16.00 -8.13
N LEU A 192 -4.62 15.29 -9.18
CA LEU A 192 -4.34 13.86 -9.38
C LEU A 192 -3.37 13.72 -10.56
N GLU A 193 -2.10 13.52 -10.25
CA GLU A 193 -1.03 13.47 -11.25
C GLU A 193 -0.93 12.08 -11.88
N PRO A 194 -1.14 11.93 -13.21
CA PRO A 194 -1.05 10.63 -13.88
C PRO A 194 0.31 9.93 -13.70
N SER A 195 1.41 10.68 -13.68
CA SER A 195 2.76 10.14 -13.46
C SER A 195 2.91 9.51 -12.07
N PHE A 196 2.31 10.12 -11.03
CA PHE A 196 2.28 9.55 -9.68
C PHE A 196 1.55 8.21 -9.66
N PHE A 197 0.34 8.14 -10.21
CA PHE A 197 -0.48 6.91 -10.22
C PHE A 197 0.06 5.83 -11.18
N LYS A 198 0.86 6.22 -12.17
CA LYS A 198 1.62 5.27 -12.98
C LYS A 198 2.74 4.60 -12.18
N THR A 199 3.41 5.35 -11.32
CA THR A 199 4.52 4.87 -10.49
C THR A 199 4.02 4.11 -9.24
N TYR A 200 2.96 4.62 -8.63
CA TYR A 200 2.34 4.10 -7.40
C TYR A 200 0.85 3.88 -7.60
N PRO A 201 0.47 2.85 -8.36
CA PRO A 201 -0.93 2.59 -8.67
C PRO A 201 -1.73 2.22 -7.42
N VAL A 202 -2.99 2.65 -7.41
CA VAL A 202 -3.99 2.35 -6.38
C VAL A 202 -5.28 1.85 -7.02
N SER A 203 -6.08 1.10 -6.28
CA SER A 203 -7.35 0.55 -6.77
C SER A 203 -8.40 1.63 -7.02
N GLN A 204 -9.41 1.29 -7.83
CA GLN A 204 -10.55 2.19 -8.05
C GLN A 204 -11.24 2.56 -6.73
N LYS A 205 -11.31 1.64 -5.76
CA LYS A 205 -11.85 1.92 -4.42
C LYS A 205 -11.10 3.07 -3.72
N CYS A 206 -9.78 3.11 -3.85
CA CYS A 206 -8.98 4.21 -3.29
C CYS A 206 -9.29 5.53 -3.98
N ILE A 207 -9.42 5.54 -5.30
CA ILE A 207 -9.82 6.75 -6.06
C ILE A 207 -11.22 7.19 -5.65
N ASP A 208 -12.19 6.28 -5.59
CA ASP A 208 -13.56 6.60 -5.17
C ASP A 208 -13.60 7.17 -3.75
N PHE A 209 -12.78 6.66 -2.85
CA PHE A 209 -12.66 7.17 -1.48
C PHE A 209 -12.07 8.60 -1.46
N ILE A 210 -11.01 8.87 -2.22
CA ILE A 210 -10.41 10.20 -2.35
C ILE A 210 -11.42 11.21 -2.92
N MET A 211 -12.18 10.81 -3.93
CA MET A 211 -13.24 11.66 -4.51
C MET A 211 -14.34 11.97 -3.48
N GLN A 212 -14.71 11.00 -2.64
CA GLN A 212 -15.67 11.22 -1.55
C GLN A 212 -15.10 12.16 -0.47
N LEU A 213 -13.82 12.03 -0.11
CA LEU A 213 -13.17 12.95 0.84
C LEU A 213 -13.13 14.37 0.28
N ALA A 214 -12.81 14.54 -1.00
CA ALA A 214 -12.80 15.84 -1.66
C ALA A 214 -14.17 16.55 -1.57
N ASN A 215 -15.28 15.82 -1.64
CA ASN A 215 -16.61 16.39 -1.50
C ASN A 215 -16.88 17.08 -0.15
N ASN A 216 -16.07 16.82 0.87
CA ASN A 216 -16.15 17.52 2.17
C ASN A 216 -15.45 18.89 2.16
N ILE A 217 -14.72 19.22 1.10
CA ILE A 217 -13.95 20.45 0.96
C ILE A 217 -14.72 21.43 0.11
N ALA A 218 -15.19 22.51 0.72
CA ALA A 218 -16.02 23.48 0.02
C ALA A 218 -15.29 24.16 -1.15
N GLY A 219 -15.90 24.11 -2.34
CA GLY A 219 -15.37 24.79 -3.54
C GLY A 219 -14.13 24.13 -4.15
N ILE A 220 -13.80 22.90 -3.76
CA ILE A 220 -12.69 22.17 -4.40
C ILE A 220 -13.03 21.82 -5.84
N GLN A 221 -12.08 22.03 -6.75
CA GLN A 221 -12.12 21.56 -8.13
C GLN A 221 -11.15 20.40 -8.29
N ILE A 222 -11.46 19.42 -9.12
CA ILE A 222 -10.63 18.24 -9.32
C ILE A 222 -9.95 18.34 -10.68
N LEU A 223 -8.63 18.22 -10.69
CA LEU A 223 -7.80 18.27 -11.89
C LEU A 223 -6.97 17.00 -12.01
N VAL A 224 -7.13 16.32 -13.13
CA VAL A 224 -6.25 15.21 -13.55
C VAL A 224 -5.23 15.78 -14.55
N ALA A 225 -4.07 16.15 -14.06
CA ALA A 225 -2.97 16.71 -14.87
C ALA A 225 -1.67 16.62 -14.07
N GLU A 226 -0.55 16.87 -14.74
CA GLU A 226 0.73 17.08 -14.05
C GLU A 226 0.79 18.48 -13.42
N PHE A 227 1.59 18.64 -12.35
CA PHE A 227 1.70 19.89 -11.61
C PHE A 227 2.12 21.08 -12.49
N GLU A 228 3.01 20.84 -13.46
CA GLU A 228 3.44 21.86 -14.42
C GLU A 228 2.27 22.43 -15.23
N SER A 229 1.28 21.60 -15.59
CA SER A 229 0.08 22.05 -16.29
C SER A 229 -0.79 22.95 -15.42
N LEU A 230 -0.86 22.67 -14.12
CA LEU A 230 -1.57 23.53 -13.17
C LEU A 230 -0.88 24.87 -13.01
N THR A 231 0.47 24.90 -12.87
CA THR A 231 1.22 26.13 -12.68
C THR A 231 1.09 27.08 -13.87
N GLN A 232 1.05 26.56 -15.10
CA GLN A 232 0.84 27.36 -16.31
C GLN A 232 -0.56 28.03 -16.38
N GLN A 233 -1.55 27.52 -15.65
CA GLN A 233 -2.89 28.13 -15.60
C GLN A 233 -2.96 29.26 -14.58
N VAL A 234 -2.23 29.18 -13.46
CA VAL A 234 -2.26 30.16 -12.36
C VAL A 234 -1.16 31.22 -12.48
N ASP A 235 0.01 30.88 -13.00
CA ASP A 235 1.15 31.79 -13.19
C ASP A 235 1.81 31.55 -14.56
N PRO A 236 1.25 32.10 -15.63
CA PRO A 236 1.90 32.07 -16.92
C PRO A 236 3.05 33.07 -16.89
N ALA A 237 4.27 32.59 -16.82
CA ALA A 237 5.49 33.37 -16.92
C ALA A 237 5.54 34.25 -18.19
#